data_b013f4a6e2a7f0b0cb2a749a56687711
#
_entry.id   b013f4a6e2a7f0b0cb2a749a56687711
#
_cell.length_a   1.000
_cell.length_b   1.000
_cell.length_c   1.000
_cell.angle_alpha   90.00
_cell.angle_beta   90.00
_cell.angle_gamma   90.00
#
_symmetry.space_group_name_H-M   'P 1'
#
loop_
_entity.id
_entity.type
_entity.pdbx_description
1 polymer ?
#
loop_
_entity_poly.entity_id
_entity_poly.type
_entity_poly.pdbx_seq_one_letter_code
_entity_poly.pdbx_strand_id
1 'polypeptide(L)'
;QPMKPQAPTLGSVTNSEKRLKQLPQPKEKIISAVYSFRDKTGQYKLSETGGSWSTAITQGATSILIKALEESGWFVPIEREGLGNLLNERKIIRSSRAAYNQGNGGGNLPPLLFAGVMLEGGIISYDHNVQTGGLGVRYFGTGGSGEYRQDRVTVYLRAVSTQNGKILKTVNTTKTVLSQKIDAGVFRYVKFKRLLEAETGITYNEPTEIAVKEAIEKAVESLIIEGLFDNLWDLKNPEQINSDIIQSYIQDKAANEKADIFGFTEKPRIYNMSVTAEGGISKYMGDYSGGLNKPDMNLQFNYDLNGHFSPYVRFGSYTLAAKQHLNMGVNYLNLGMTYRFLPQKIYTPFVRLGAGATIRSQPELFGFEFPDKFSHTT
;
A
#
# COMPACT_ATOMS: atom_id res chain seq x y z
N GLN A 1 -1.06 6.19 -29.43
CA GLN A 1 0.17 6.19 -30.26
C GLN A 1 0.97 4.95 -29.88
N PRO A 2 1.50 4.17 -30.86
CA PRO A 2 2.38 3.07 -30.53
C PRO A 2 3.59 3.61 -29.79
N MET A 3 3.93 2.99 -28.65
CA MET A 3 5.11 3.36 -27.88
C MET A 3 6.36 3.13 -28.73
N LYS A 4 7.19 4.16 -28.83
CA LYS A 4 8.50 4.00 -29.48
C LYS A 4 9.41 3.15 -28.58
N PRO A 5 10.23 2.25 -29.14
CA PRO A 5 11.24 1.54 -28.35
C PRO A 5 12.11 2.54 -27.59
N GLN A 6 12.29 2.32 -26.33
CA GLN A 6 13.18 3.14 -25.49
C GLN A 6 14.59 2.53 -25.49
N ALA A 7 15.60 3.39 -25.45
CA ALA A 7 16.98 2.95 -25.27
C ALA A 7 17.17 2.23 -23.92
N PRO A 8 18.10 1.26 -23.81
CA PRO A 8 18.42 0.64 -22.53
C PRO A 8 18.88 1.68 -21.50
N THR A 9 18.50 1.49 -20.25
CA THR A 9 18.87 2.35 -19.12
C THR A 9 19.69 1.56 -18.10
N LEU A 10 20.33 2.26 -17.16
CA LEU A 10 21.10 1.63 -16.06
C LEU A 10 20.21 0.89 -15.03
N GLY A 11 18.93 0.79 -15.28
CA GLY A 11 17.94 0.19 -14.40
C GLY A 11 17.20 1.23 -13.54
N SER A 12 16.12 0.78 -12.93
CA SER A 12 15.27 1.64 -12.12
C SER A 12 15.92 1.92 -10.76
N VAL A 13 16.05 3.20 -10.41
CA VAL A 13 16.46 3.61 -9.06
C VAL A 13 15.21 3.71 -8.19
N THR A 14 15.15 2.91 -7.15
CA THR A 14 14.02 2.88 -6.22
C THR A 14 14.19 3.91 -5.10
N ASN A 15 13.11 4.17 -4.35
CA ASN A 15 13.22 5.02 -3.16
C ASN A 15 14.02 4.34 -2.05
N SER A 16 13.92 3.01 -1.92
CA SER A 16 14.70 2.24 -0.96
C SER A 16 16.21 2.29 -1.27
N GLU A 17 16.59 2.23 -2.56
CA GLU A 17 17.99 2.41 -3.00
C GLU A 17 18.54 3.80 -2.62
N LYS A 18 17.75 4.86 -2.83
CA LYS A 18 18.16 6.22 -2.42
C LYS A 18 18.39 6.31 -0.92
N ARG A 19 17.52 5.70 -0.12
CA ARG A 19 17.67 5.64 1.34
C ARG A 19 18.91 4.87 1.76
N LEU A 20 19.19 3.70 1.15
CA LEU A 20 20.42 2.94 1.40
C LEU A 20 21.68 3.79 1.23
N LYS A 21 21.75 4.55 0.13
CA LYS A 21 22.89 5.44 -0.16
C LYS A 21 23.03 6.61 0.81
N GLN A 22 21.99 6.96 1.53
CA GLN A 22 21.99 8.05 2.53
C GLN A 22 22.32 7.58 3.95
N LEU A 23 22.46 6.26 4.17
CA LEU A 23 22.81 5.74 5.48
C LEU A 23 24.15 6.32 5.97
N PRO A 24 24.26 6.67 7.27
CA PRO A 24 25.52 7.07 7.87
C PRO A 24 26.61 6.02 7.64
N GLN A 25 27.84 6.45 7.48
CA GLN A 25 28.96 5.55 7.18
C GLN A 25 29.32 4.66 8.38
N PRO A 26 29.67 3.38 8.16
CA PRO A 26 30.17 2.51 9.21
C PRO A 26 31.58 2.92 9.64
N LYS A 27 31.94 2.58 10.87
CA LYS A 27 33.30 2.70 11.36
C LYS A 27 34.26 1.83 10.55
N GLU A 28 33.84 0.61 10.26
CA GLU A 28 34.54 -0.34 9.39
C GLU A 28 33.54 -1.07 8.53
N LYS A 29 33.90 -1.34 7.26
CA LYS A 29 33.06 -2.12 6.37
C LYS A 29 33.07 -3.59 6.76
N ILE A 30 31.92 -4.23 6.73
CA ILE A 30 31.71 -5.62 7.12
C ILE A 30 31.96 -6.52 5.91
N ILE A 31 32.97 -7.38 5.98
CA ILE A 31 33.20 -8.41 4.94
C ILE A 31 32.12 -9.47 5.10
N SER A 32 31.24 -9.60 4.09
CA SER A 32 30.07 -10.47 4.13
C SER A 32 30.07 -11.48 2.97
N ALA A 33 29.52 -12.66 3.23
CA ALA A 33 29.31 -13.70 2.24
C ALA A 33 27.82 -13.94 2.00
N VAL A 34 27.41 -14.02 0.74
CA VAL A 34 26.07 -14.46 0.33
C VAL A 34 26.25 -15.75 -0.48
N TYR A 35 25.71 -16.87 0.02
CA TYR A 35 25.79 -18.15 -0.71
C TYR A 35 24.60 -18.32 -1.65
N SER A 36 23.41 -18.00 -1.18
CA SER A 36 22.22 -18.08 -2.01
C SER A 36 21.08 -17.28 -1.34
N PHE A 37 20.44 -16.47 -2.14
CA PHE A 37 19.25 -15.74 -1.73
C PHE A 37 18.18 -15.94 -2.82
N ARG A 38 17.26 -16.89 -2.60
CA ARG A 38 16.38 -17.41 -3.65
C ARG A 38 14.89 -17.23 -3.31
N ASP A 39 14.12 -17.38 -4.35
CA ASP A 39 12.67 -17.58 -4.21
C ASP A 39 12.39 -18.93 -3.54
N LYS A 40 11.69 -18.89 -2.40
CA LYS A 40 11.23 -20.05 -1.63
C LYS A 40 9.71 -20.23 -1.68
N THR A 41 9.00 -19.41 -2.49
CA THR A 41 7.54 -19.46 -2.59
C THR A 41 7.05 -20.58 -3.49
N GLY A 42 7.86 -21.00 -4.47
CA GLY A 42 7.49 -22.02 -5.45
C GLY A 42 6.33 -21.61 -6.36
N GLN A 43 6.04 -20.31 -6.48
CA GLN A 43 4.90 -19.85 -7.25
C GLN A 43 5.22 -19.58 -8.71
N TYR A 44 4.28 -19.97 -9.58
CA TYR A 44 4.33 -19.73 -11.03
C TYR A 44 3.32 -18.65 -11.42
N LYS A 45 3.57 -17.99 -12.56
CA LYS A 45 2.64 -17.01 -13.10
C LYS A 45 1.32 -17.69 -13.45
N LEU A 46 0.22 -17.04 -13.12
CA LEU A 46 -1.10 -17.45 -13.57
C LEU A 46 -1.17 -17.29 -15.09
N SER A 47 -1.61 -18.34 -15.80
CA SER A 47 -1.84 -18.33 -17.24
C SER A 47 -3.32 -18.49 -17.53
N GLU A 48 -3.88 -17.63 -18.37
CA GLU A 48 -5.26 -17.72 -18.82
C GLU A 48 -5.53 -18.95 -19.73
N THR A 49 -4.46 -19.49 -20.32
CA THR A 49 -4.55 -20.61 -21.30
C THR A 49 -4.10 -21.97 -20.73
N GLY A 50 -3.84 -22.07 -19.43
CA GLY A 50 -3.38 -23.30 -18.78
C GLY A 50 -1.86 -23.49 -18.82
N GLY A 51 -1.27 -23.95 -17.71
CA GLY A 51 0.13 -24.35 -17.60
C GLY A 51 1.17 -23.26 -17.86
N SER A 52 1.47 -22.39 -16.91
CA SER A 52 2.63 -21.50 -16.99
C SER A 52 3.84 -22.13 -16.33
N TRP A 53 4.96 -22.24 -17.09
CA TRP A 53 6.26 -22.69 -16.59
C TRP A 53 7.14 -21.51 -16.11
N SER A 54 6.64 -20.27 -16.19
CA SER A 54 7.38 -19.09 -15.74
C SER A 54 7.13 -18.84 -14.25
N THR A 55 8.21 -18.67 -13.48
CA THR A 55 8.11 -18.29 -12.07
C THR A 55 7.43 -16.91 -11.90
N ALA A 56 6.62 -16.77 -10.88
CA ALA A 56 5.94 -15.51 -10.58
C ALA A 56 6.93 -14.42 -10.12
N ILE A 57 8.05 -14.84 -9.53
CA ILE A 57 9.07 -14.01 -8.91
C ILE A 57 10.40 -14.18 -9.64
N THR A 58 11.21 -13.12 -9.65
CA THR A 58 12.56 -13.15 -10.24
C THR A 58 13.47 -14.17 -9.56
N GLN A 59 14.26 -14.88 -10.35
CA GLN A 59 15.25 -15.82 -9.84
C GLN A 59 16.61 -15.13 -9.56
N GLY A 60 16.75 -13.85 -9.93
CA GLY A 60 17.97 -13.04 -9.72
C GLY A 60 18.07 -12.37 -8.35
N ALA A 61 17.36 -12.84 -7.34
CA ALA A 61 17.29 -12.19 -6.03
C ALA A 61 18.65 -12.10 -5.31
N THR A 62 19.56 -13.08 -5.51
CA THR A 62 20.94 -13.03 -4.98
C THR A 62 21.70 -11.82 -5.52
N SER A 63 21.64 -11.59 -6.84
CA SER A 63 22.33 -10.45 -7.47
C SER A 63 21.78 -9.11 -7.00
N ILE A 64 20.46 -9.02 -6.80
CA ILE A 64 19.81 -7.82 -6.24
C ILE A 64 20.32 -7.57 -4.81
N LEU A 65 20.42 -8.61 -3.97
CA LEU A 65 20.93 -8.48 -2.61
C LEU A 65 22.39 -8.03 -2.60
N ILE A 66 23.26 -8.65 -3.40
CA ILE A 66 24.67 -8.26 -3.49
C ILE A 66 24.82 -6.80 -3.88
N LYS A 67 24.05 -6.36 -4.89
CA LYS A 67 24.04 -4.96 -5.30
C LYS A 67 23.57 -4.02 -4.18
N ALA A 68 22.51 -4.36 -3.46
CA ALA A 68 22.01 -3.56 -2.34
C ALA A 68 23.04 -3.47 -1.19
N LEU A 69 23.77 -4.55 -0.92
CA LEU A 69 24.86 -4.55 0.07
C LEU A 69 25.99 -3.61 -0.33
N GLU A 70 26.43 -3.65 -1.59
CA GLU A 70 27.48 -2.75 -2.12
C GLU A 70 27.03 -1.29 -2.07
N GLU A 71 25.82 -1.00 -2.52
CA GLU A 71 25.28 0.37 -2.57
C GLU A 71 25.03 0.97 -1.19
N SER A 72 24.81 0.15 -0.16
CA SER A 72 24.70 0.59 1.22
C SER A 72 26.00 1.22 1.76
N GLY A 73 27.16 0.86 1.16
CA GLY A 73 28.48 1.26 1.64
C GLY A 73 28.92 0.61 2.96
N TRP A 74 28.06 -0.24 3.56
CA TRP A 74 28.31 -0.91 4.85
C TRP A 74 29.03 -2.26 4.70
N PHE A 75 28.76 -2.94 3.58
CA PHE A 75 29.26 -4.30 3.37
C PHE A 75 30.29 -4.35 2.21
N VAL A 76 31.16 -5.32 2.31
CA VAL A 76 32.04 -5.77 1.23
C VAL A 76 31.61 -7.22 0.94
N PRO A 77 30.68 -7.45 0.00
CA PRO A 77 30.28 -8.80 -0.34
C PRO A 77 31.42 -9.51 -1.08
N ILE A 78 31.70 -10.77 -0.69
CA ILE A 78 32.66 -11.61 -1.34
C ILE A 78 31.98 -12.76 -2.08
N GLU A 79 32.55 -13.15 -3.22
CA GLU A 79 31.98 -14.19 -4.07
C GLU A 79 31.93 -15.55 -3.34
N ARG A 80 30.73 -16.08 -3.19
CA ARG A 80 30.45 -17.40 -2.61
C ARG A 80 29.41 -18.20 -3.40
N GLU A 81 28.60 -17.56 -4.21
CA GLU A 81 27.59 -18.23 -5.06
C GLU A 81 28.30 -19.03 -6.14
N GLY A 82 29.27 -18.42 -6.83
CA GLY A 82 30.12 -19.04 -7.86
C GLY A 82 31.47 -19.51 -7.35
N LEU A 83 31.63 -19.85 -6.06
CA LEU A 83 32.91 -20.21 -5.45
C LEU A 83 33.65 -21.34 -6.19
N GLY A 84 32.92 -22.30 -6.73
CA GLY A 84 33.52 -23.40 -7.50
C GLY A 84 34.30 -22.91 -8.74
N ASN A 85 33.72 -21.97 -9.47
CA ASN A 85 34.37 -21.35 -10.64
C ASN A 85 35.58 -20.52 -10.23
N LEU A 86 35.47 -19.72 -9.15
CA LEU A 86 36.59 -18.95 -8.62
C LEU A 86 37.78 -19.85 -8.19
N LEU A 87 37.51 -20.96 -7.50
CA LEU A 87 38.54 -21.90 -7.09
C LEU A 87 39.19 -22.58 -8.28
N ASN A 88 38.43 -22.93 -9.31
CA ASN A 88 38.94 -23.50 -10.53
C ASN A 88 39.88 -22.53 -11.28
N GLU A 89 39.44 -21.28 -11.43
CA GLU A 89 40.27 -20.22 -12.03
C GLU A 89 41.59 -20.02 -11.25
N ARG A 90 41.51 -20.02 -9.91
CA ARG A 90 42.72 -19.94 -9.05
C ARG A 90 43.69 -21.13 -9.25
N LYS A 91 43.18 -22.34 -9.55
CA LYS A 91 44.01 -23.48 -9.91
C LYS A 91 44.72 -23.24 -11.23
N ILE A 92 44.00 -22.76 -12.25
CA ILE A 92 44.55 -22.43 -13.57
C ILE A 92 45.66 -21.39 -13.43
N ILE A 93 45.43 -20.30 -12.69
CA ILE A 93 46.44 -19.27 -12.46
C ILE A 93 47.67 -19.85 -11.77
N ARG A 94 47.49 -20.70 -10.75
CA ARG A 94 48.63 -21.34 -10.06
C ARG A 94 49.45 -22.21 -11.00
N SER A 95 48.79 -23.06 -11.79
CA SER A 95 49.50 -23.94 -12.75
C SER A 95 50.21 -23.16 -13.84
N SER A 96 49.58 -22.13 -14.37
CA SER A 96 50.15 -21.24 -15.38
C SER A 96 51.40 -20.50 -14.84
N ARG A 97 51.32 -19.96 -13.61
CA ARG A 97 52.44 -19.28 -12.97
C ARG A 97 53.60 -20.26 -12.65
N ALA A 98 53.28 -21.48 -12.20
CA ALA A 98 54.28 -22.51 -11.93
C ALA A 98 55.01 -22.92 -13.21
N ALA A 99 54.30 -23.04 -14.34
CA ALA A 99 54.90 -23.34 -15.65
C ALA A 99 55.80 -22.22 -16.20
N TYR A 100 55.44 -20.95 -15.92
CA TYR A 100 56.16 -19.79 -16.46
C TYR A 100 57.40 -19.41 -15.61
N ASN A 101 57.32 -19.57 -14.28
CA ASN A 101 58.35 -19.13 -13.33
C ASN A 101 59.33 -20.28 -12.94
N GLN A 102 59.81 -21.05 -13.85
CA GLN A 102 60.75 -22.13 -13.62
C GLN A 102 61.68 -21.91 -12.42
N GLY A 103 61.28 -22.27 -11.21
CA GLY A 103 62.10 -22.33 -10.02
C GLY A 103 62.13 -21.13 -9.05
N ASN A 104 61.60 -19.98 -9.36
CA ASN A 104 61.55 -18.86 -8.41
C ASN A 104 60.09 -18.74 -7.85
N GLY A 105 59.86 -19.24 -6.67
CA GLY A 105 58.72 -19.17 -5.73
C GLY A 105 57.44 -18.34 -6.03
N GLY A 106 57.14 -18.00 -7.29
CA GLY A 106 56.13 -17.07 -7.73
C GLY A 106 54.72 -17.62 -7.94
N GLY A 107 54.42 -18.82 -7.46
CA GLY A 107 53.13 -19.46 -7.68
C GLY A 107 52.02 -19.12 -6.66
N ASN A 108 52.34 -18.47 -5.56
CA ASN A 108 51.37 -18.23 -4.49
C ASN A 108 50.44 -17.07 -4.79
N LEU A 109 49.16 -17.39 -4.88
CA LEU A 109 48.08 -16.38 -4.84
C LEU A 109 47.78 -15.99 -3.38
N PRO A 110 47.47 -14.72 -3.11
CA PRO A 110 47.03 -14.32 -1.77
C PRO A 110 45.79 -15.13 -1.34
N PRO A 111 45.60 -15.37 -0.04
CA PRO A 111 44.41 -16.07 0.44
C PRO A 111 43.13 -15.29 0.07
N LEU A 112 42.02 -16.02 -0.07
CA LEU A 112 40.72 -15.39 -0.22
C LEU A 112 40.37 -14.68 1.08
N LEU A 113 39.62 -13.57 0.95
CA LEU A 113 39.06 -12.87 2.11
C LEU A 113 38.14 -13.79 2.90
N PHE A 114 38.16 -13.63 4.22
CA PHE A 114 37.24 -14.28 5.13
C PHE A 114 36.01 -13.39 5.35
N ALA A 115 34.81 -13.98 5.27
CA ALA A 115 33.59 -13.29 5.68
C ALA A 115 33.48 -13.34 7.20
N GLY A 116 33.32 -12.21 7.86
CA GLY A 116 32.96 -12.14 9.28
C GLY A 116 31.49 -12.48 9.51
N VAL A 117 30.68 -12.15 8.52
CA VAL A 117 29.23 -12.34 8.55
C VAL A 117 28.76 -13.08 7.28
N MET A 118 27.96 -14.09 7.46
CA MET A 118 27.23 -14.77 6.39
C MET A 118 25.80 -14.22 6.35
N LEU A 119 25.35 -13.81 5.17
CA LEU A 119 24.00 -13.31 4.95
C LEU A 119 23.19 -14.39 4.23
N GLU A 120 22.07 -14.75 4.83
CA GLU A 120 21.16 -15.76 4.32
C GLU A 120 19.73 -15.24 4.32
N GLY A 121 18.94 -15.71 3.36
CA GLY A 121 17.57 -15.30 3.30
C GLY A 121 16.83 -15.80 2.08
N GLY A 122 15.83 -15.06 1.68
CA GLY A 122 15.03 -15.34 0.49
C GLY A 122 13.67 -14.69 0.51
N ILE A 123 12.95 -14.86 -0.58
CA ILE A 123 11.56 -14.46 -0.70
C ILE A 123 10.73 -15.61 -0.15
N ILE A 124 9.97 -15.36 0.91
CA ILE A 124 9.24 -16.41 1.66
C ILE A 124 7.74 -16.41 1.39
N SER A 125 7.20 -15.30 0.89
CA SER A 125 5.78 -15.22 0.52
C SER A 125 5.60 -14.30 -0.67
N TYR A 126 4.69 -14.70 -1.53
CA TYR A 126 4.11 -13.86 -2.58
C TYR A 126 2.61 -14.11 -2.61
N ASP A 127 1.88 -13.24 -1.95
CA ASP A 127 0.43 -13.37 -1.78
C ASP A 127 -0.27 -12.56 -2.88
N HIS A 128 -0.98 -13.26 -3.74
CA HIS A 128 -1.81 -12.65 -4.79
C HIS A 128 -3.16 -12.19 -4.25
N ASN A 129 -3.66 -11.09 -4.76
CA ASN A 129 -5.01 -10.62 -4.49
C ASN A 129 -5.30 -10.47 -2.99
N VAL A 130 -4.34 -9.99 -2.21
CA VAL A 130 -4.51 -9.73 -0.77
C VAL A 130 -5.71 -8.82 -0.53
N GLN A 131 -5.92 -7.87 -1.45
CA GLN A 131 -7.09 -7.00 -1.46
C GLN A 131 -7.47 -6.67 -2.90
N THR A 132 -8.74 -6.89 -3.22
CA THR A 132 -9.31 -6.52 -4.51
C THR A 132 -10.55 -5.66 -4.28
N GLY A 133 -10.76 -4.68 -5.14
CA GLY A 133 -11.94 -3.84 -5.09
C GLY A 133 -12.17 -3.15 -6.42
N GLY A 134 -13.42 -2.80 -6.68
CA GLY A 134 -13.78 -2.09 -7.89
C GLY A 134 -15.08 -1.32 -7.70
N LEU A 135 -15.24 -0.26 -8.46
CA LEU A 135 -16.47 0.52 -8.58
C LEU A 135 -16.78 0.69 -10.06
N GLY A 136 -17.99 0.34 -10.45
CA GLY A 136 -18.49 0.56 -11.81
C GLY A 136 -19.86 1.22 -11.77
N VAL A 137 -20.05 2.24 -12.59
CA VAL A 137 -21.34 2.90 -12.79
C VAL A 137 -21.62 2.96 -14.29
N ARG A 138 -22.78 2.45 -14.69
CA ARG A 138 -23.28 2.54 -16.08
C ARG A 138 -24.68 3.12 -16.10
N TYR A 139 -24.88 4.13 -16.96
CA TYR A 139 -26.17 4.77 -17.15
C TYR A 139 -26.36 5.07 -18.65
N PHE A 140 -27.42 4.51 -19.25
CA PHE A 140 -27.73 4.66 -20.69
C PHE A 140 -26.56 4.37 -21.64
N GLY A 141 -25.79 3.30 -21.38
CA GLY A 141 -24.69 2.92 -22.25
C GLY A 141 -23.39 3.72 -22.06
N THR A 142 -23.36 4.65 -21.10
CA THR A 142 -22.15 5.37 -20.70
C THR A 142 -21.77 4.97 -19.29
N GLY A 143 -20.52 4.60 -19.06
CA GLY A 143 -20.08 4.20 -17.73
C GLY A 143 -18.57 4.06 -17.64
N GLY A 144 -18.10 3.95 -16.41
CA GLY A 144 -16.72 3.67 -16.10
C GLY A 144 -16.62 2.65 -14.98
N SER A 145 -15.56 1.86 -14.99
CA SER A 145 -15.20 0.97 -13.91
C SER A 145 -13.73 1.15 -13.53
N GLY A 146 -13.44 1.04 -12.24
CA GLY A 146 -12.09 1.00 -11.72
C GLY A 146 -11.91 -0.26 -10.91
N GLU A 147 -10.87 -1.01 -11.19
CA GLU A 147 -10.46 -2.18 -10.42
C GLU A 147 -9.07 -1.93 -9.85
N TYR A 148 -8.84 -2.38 -8.63
CA TYR A 148 -7.50 -2.43 -8.05
C TYR A 148 -7.23 -3.80 -7.47
N ARG A 149 -5.96 -4.19 -7.51
CA ARG A 149 -5.45 -5.41 -6.93
C ARG A 149 -4.17 -5.11 -6.17
N GLN A 150 -4.06 -5.68 -4.99
CA GLN A 150 -2.85 -5.61 -4.18
C GLN A 150 -2.26 -7.01 -4.04
N ASP A 151 -1.01 -7.15 -4.44
CA ASP A 151 -0.20 -8.32 -4.17
C ASP A 151 0.84 -7.96 -3.10
N ARG A 152 1.38 -8.96 -2.40
CA ARG A 152 2.33 -8.73 -1.31
C ARG A 152 3.52 -9.66 -1.46
N VAL A 153 4.72 -9.08 -1.43
CA VAL A 153 5.98 -9.80 -1.42
C VAL A 153 6.60 -9.68 -0.03
N THR A 154 6.98 -10.79 0.58
CA THR A 154 7.70 -10.80 1.86
C THR A 154 9.08 -11.42 1.70
N VAL A 155 10.07 -10.71 2.18
CA VAL A 155 11.49 -11.08 2.17
C VAL A 155 11.98 -11.20 3.60
N TYR A 156 12.78 -12.22 3.89
CA TYR A 156 13.54 -12.28 5.13
C TYR A 156 15.03 -12.28 4.85
N LEU A 157 15.79 -11.66 5.75
CA LEU A 157 17.25 -11.60 5.72
C LEU A 157 17.78 -11.78 7.13
N ARG A 158 18.78 -12.65 7.27
CA ARG A 158 19.48 -12.87 8.55
C ARG A 158 20.99 -12.78 8.39
N ALA A 159 21.62 -12.22 9.41
CA ALA A 159 23.06 -12.17 9.55
C ALA A 159 23.51 -13.27 10.53
N VAL A 160 24.49 -14.07 10.12
CA VAL A 160 25.02 -15.18 10.91
C VAL A 160 26.53 -14.97 11.09
N SER A 161 27.01 -15.06 12.33
CA SER A 161 28.44 -15.01 12.62
C SER A 161 29.12 -16.26 12.08
N THR A 162 30.17 -16.08 11.29
CA THR A 162 30.98 -17.23 10.77
C THR A 162 31.88 -17.84 11.84
N GLN A 163 32.13 -17.13 12.96
CA GLN A 163 32.99 -17.59 14.03
C GLN A 163 32.35 -18.72 14.86
N ASN A 164 31.03 -18.59 15.14
CA ASN A 164 30.33 -19.47 16.07
C ASN A 164 28.97 -19.94 15.60
N GLY A 165 28.53 -19.53 14.40
CA GLY A 165 27.22 -19.88 13.83
C GLY A 165 26.02 -19.18 14.51
N LYS A 166 26.25 -18.22 15.41
CA LYS A 166 25.18 -17.48 16.05
C LYS A 166 24.44 -16.60 15.03
N ILE A 167 23.12 -16.66 15.02
CA ILE A 167 22.30 -15.70 14.30
C ILE A 167 22.37 -14.37 15.05
N LEU A 168 22.98 -13.37 14.41
CA LEU A 168 23.17 -12.04 14.98
C LEU A 168 21.86 -11.23 14.94
N LYS A 169 21.23 -11.20 13.78
CA LYS A 169 19.95 -10.49 13.57
C LYS A 169 19.17 -11.13 12.44
N THR A 170 17.85 -11.10 12.57
CA THR A 170 16.91 -11.47 11.48
C THR A 170 15.93 -10.32 11.27
N VAL A 171 15.72 -9.96 10.03
CA VAL A 171 14.74 -8.94 9.63
C VAL A 171 13.78 -9.48 8.58
N ASN A 172 12.54 -9.05 8.64
CA ASN A 172 11.51 -9.34 7.64
C ASN A 172 11.02 -8.01 7.07
N THR A 173 10.87 -7.97 5.77
CA THR A 173 10.32 -6.81 5.06
C THR A 173 9.24 -7.24 4.11
N THR A 174 8.20 -6.44 4.01
CA THR A 174 7.05 -6.70 3.15
C THR A 174 6.81 -5.50 2.25
N LYS A 175 6.72 -5.74 0.95
CA LYS A 175 6.32 -4.74 -0.04
C LYS A 175 4.97 -5.10 -0.61
N THR A 176 4.04 -4.15 -0.57
CA THR A 176 2.76 -4.25 -1.26
C THR A 176 2.91 -3.74 -2.69
N VAL A 177 2.47 -4.54 -3.65
CA VAL A 177 2.44 -4.24 -5.09
C VAL A 177 1.02 -3.80 -5.43
N LEU A 178 0.86 -2.64 -6.04
CA LEU A 178 -0.44 -2.12 -6.43
C LEU A 178 -0.62 -2.21 -7.95
N SER A 179 -1.69 -2.87 -8.37
CA SER A 179 -2.15 -2.90 -9.76
C SER A 179 -3.50 -2.20 -9.85
N GLN A 180 -3.63 -1.26 -10.78
CA GLN A 180 -4.86 -0.50 -11.02
C GLN A 180 -5.28 -0.61 -12.47
N LYS A 181 -6.56 -0.87 -12.70
CA LYS A 181 -7.18 -0.88 -14.01
C LYS A 181 -8.36 0.10 -14.00
N ILE A 182 -8.37 1.03 -14.93
CA ILE A 182 -9.44 2.00 -15.11
C ILE A 182 -9.97 1.83 -16.52
N ASP A 183 -11.24 1.45 -16.65
CA ASP A 183 -11.93 1.29 -17.92
C ASP A 183 -13.05 2.34 -18.00
N ALA A 184 -13.12 3.07 -19.12
CA ALA A 184 -14.20 3.97 -19.44
C ALA A 184 -14.82 3.57 -20.78
N GLY A 185 -16.08 3.17 -20.76
CA GLY A 185 -16.81 2.72 -21.93
C GLY A 185 -18.01 3.60 -22.24
N VAL A 186 -18.22 3.92 -23.53
CA VAL A 186 -19.38 4.62 -24.02
C VAL A 186 -20.11 3.75 -25.04
N PHE A 187 -21.33 3.32 -24.69
CA PHE A 187 -22.22 2.59 -25.58
C PHE A 187 -23.35 3.51 -26.00
N ARG A 188 -23.43 3.84 -27.29
CA ARG A 188 -24.52 4.66 -27.85
C ARG A 188 -25.21 3.98 -29.01
N TYR A 189 -26.53 3.80 -28.89
CA TYR A 189 -27.35 3.35 -30.01
C TYR A 189 -27.50 4.48 -31.03
N VAL A 190 -26.86 4.35 -32.19
CA VAL A 190 -26.87 5.38 -33.23
C VAL A 190 -28.03 5.22 -34.23
N LYS A 191 -28.63 4.04 -34.35
CA LYS A 191 -29.88 3.69 -35.07
C LYS A 191 -30.25 2.24 -34.74
N PHE A 192 -31.49 1.84 -35.01
CA PHE A 192 -32.09 0.54 -34.67
C PHE A 192 -31.28 -0.73 -35.04
N LYS A 193 -30.12 -0.60 -35.68
CA LYS A 193 -29.25 -1.70 -36.08
C LYS A 193 -27.74 -1.42 -35.93
N ARG A 194 -27.31 -0.33 -35.29
CA ARG A 194 -25.88 -0.04 -35.10
C ARG A 194 -25.61 0.39 -33.67
N LEU A 195 -24.80 -0.41 -32.96
CA LEU A 195 -24.23 -0.09 -31.69
C LEU A 195 -22.87 0.58 -31.91
N LEU A 196 -22.68 1.78 -31.43
CA LEU A 196 -21.36 2.38 -31.30
C LEU A 196 -20.83 2.03 -29.91
N GLU A 197 -19.77 1.26 -29.90
CA GLU A 197 -19.04 0.86 -28.69
C GLU A 197 -17.64 1.48 -28.78
N ALA A 198 -17.30 2.31 -27.82
CA ALA A 198 -15.95 2.85 -27.67
C ALA A 198 -15.51 2.60 -26.23
N GLU A 199 -14.43 1.87 -26.07
CA GLU A 199 -13.86 1.53 -24.79
C GLU A 199 -12.41 2.02 -24.72
N THR A 200 -12.07 2.76 -23.66
CA THR A 200 -10.71 3.17 -23.35
C THR A 200 -10.35 2.71 -21.96
N GLY A 201 -9.26 1.97 -21.84
CA GLY A 201 -8.76 1.48 -20.56
C GLY A 201 -7.31 1.91 -20.34
N ILE A 202 -6.96 2.20 -19.11
CA ILE A 202 -5.59 2.43 -18.65
C ILE A 202 -5.31 1.45 -17.51
N THR A 203 -4.26 0.64 -17.68
CA THR A 203 -3.81 -0.30 -16.66
C THR A 203 -2.44 0.14 -16.14
N TYR A 204 -2.33 0.32 -14.83
CA TYR A 204 -1.07 0.56 -14.15
C TYR A 204 -0.70 -0.68 -13.34
N ASN A 205 0.44 -1.28 -13.68
CA ASN A 205 1.00 -2.41 -12.94
C ASN A 205 2.40 -2.03 -12.45
N GLU A 206 2.62 -2.13 -11.15
CA GLU A 206 3.97 -2.10 -10.59
C GLU A 206 4.63 -3.45 -10.90
N PRO A 207 5.81 -3.48 -11.58
CA PRO A 207 6.51 -4.73 -11.86
C PRO A 207 6.90 -5.46 -10.58
N THR A 208 6.59 -6.75 -10.49
CA THR A 208 6.93 -7.59 -9.33
C THR A 208 8.43 -7.57 -9.03
N GLU A 209 9.28 -7.46 -10.05
CA GLU A 209 10.73 -7.36 -9.89
C GLU A 209 11.14 -6.11 -9.10
N ILE A 210 10.54 -4.96 -9.38
CA ILE A 210 10.80 -3.70 -8.65
C ILE A 210 10.37 -3.85 -7.19
N ALA A 211 9.24 -4.49 -6.93
CA ALA A 211 8.77 -4.74 -5.58
C ALA A 211 9.70 -5.67 -4.78
N VAL A 212 10.21 -6.72 -5.43
CA VAL A 212 11.22 -7.60 -4.83
C VAL A 212 12.51 -6.83 -4.55
N LYS A 213 12.95 -5.99 -5.50
CA LYS A 213 14.14 -5.15 -5.33
C LYS A 213 13.95 -4.21 -4.13
N GLU A 214 12.85 -3.47 -4.03
CA GLU A 214 12.58 -2.59 -2.90
C GLU A 214 12.48 -3.33 -1.56
N ALA A 215 11.88 -4.52 -1.54
CA ALA A 215 11.80 -5.33 -0.33
C ALA A 215 13.19 -5.79 0.15
N ILE A 216 14.09 -6.19 -0.76
CA ILE A 216 15.46 -6.57 -0.45
C ILE A 216 16.28 -5.37 0.04
N GLU A 217 16.19 -4.23 -0.64
CA GLU A 217 16.86 -2.99 -0.25
C GLU A 217 16.42 -2.53 1.14
N LYS A 218 15.12 -2.60 1.43
CA LYS A 218 14.58 -2.30 2.76
C LYS A 218 15.04 -3.31 3.81
N ALA A 219 15.21 -4.60 3.43
CA ALA A 219 15.75 -5.60 4.34
C ALA A 219 17.21 -5.29 4.72
N VAL A 220 18.04 -4.85 3.76
CA VAL A 220 19.42 -4.43 4.04
C VAL A 220 19.44 -3.18 4.93
N GLU A 221 18.63 -2.15 4.64
CA GLU A 221 18.48 -0.96 5.50
C GLU A 221 18.10 -1.36 6.92
N SER A 222 17.09 -2.22 7.05
CA SER A 222 16.60 -2.69 8.35
C SER A 222 17.66 -3.49 9.11
N LEU A 223 18.39 -4.36 8.43
CA LEU A 223 19.46 -5.14 9.03
C LEU A 223 20.57 -4.25 9.59
N ILE A 224 20.96 -3.21 8.84
CA ILE A 224 21.99 -2.25 9.27
C ILE A 224 21.53 -1.50 10.51
N ILE A 225 20.35 -0.91 10.48
CA ILE A 225 19.85 -0.06 11.58
C ILE A 225 19.56 -0.89 12.84
N GLU A 226 18.92 -2.05 12.68
CA GLU A 226 18.66 -2.96 13.80
C GLU A 226 19.95 -3.49 14.44
N GLY A 227 20.97 -3.75 13.59
CA GLY A 227 22.28 -4.16 14.10
C GLY A 227 23.02 -3.04 14.82
N LEU A 228 22.83 -1.76 14.46
CA LEU A 228 23.31 -0.63 15.23
C LEU A 228 22.67 -0.60 16.61
N PHE A 229 21.37 -0.80 16.72
CA PHE A 229 20.65 -0.83 18.01
C PHE A 229 21.06 -2.01 18.89
N ASP A 230 21.43 -3.15 18.27
CA ASP A 230 21.92 -4.33 18.97
C ASP A 230 23.44 -4.28 19.26
N ASN A 231 24.13 -3.18 18.91
CA ASN A 231 25.58 -3.00 19.04
C ASN A 231 26.39 -4.11 18.33
N LEU A 232 25.93 -4.55 17.18
CA LEU A 232 26.65 -5.54 16.34
C LEU A 232 27.75 -4.89 15.51
N TRP A 233 27.58 -3.61 15.19
CA TRP A 233 28.52 -2.74 14.45
C TRP A 233 28.36 -1.29 14.84
N ASP A 234 29.35 -0.47 14.51
CA ASP A 234 29.45 0.92 14.92
C ASP A 234 29.39 1.88 13.75
N LEU A 235 28.88 3.09 14.03
CA LEU A 235 28.99 4.23 13.13
C LEU A 235 30.40 4.85 13.17
N LYS A 236 30.85 5.40 12.04
CA LYS A 236 32.06 6.21 11.98
C LYS A 236 31.94 7.46 12.85
N ASN A 237 30.77 8.08 12.87
CA ASN A 237 30.42 9.17 13.76
C ASN A 237 29.22 8.75 14.61
N PRO A 238 29.40 8.47 15.92
CA PRO A 238 28.32 8.02 16.81
C PRO A 238 27.12 8.95 16.89
N GLU A 239 27.30 10.27 16.73
CA GLU A 239 26.20 11.25 16.79
C GLU A 239 25.17 11.02 15.68
N GLN A 240 25.56 10.43 14.56
CA GLN A 240 24.69 10.14 13.42
C GLN A 240 23.64 9.05 13.72
N ILE A 241 23.65 8.44 14.90
CA ILE A 241 22.56 7.56 15.35
C ILE A 241 21.21 8.30 15.41
N ASN A 242 21.26 9.64 15.56
CA ASN A 242 20.09 10.51 15.57
C ASN A 242 19.78 11.14 14.20
N SER A 243 20.40 10.66 13.12
CA SER A 243 20.16 11.18 11.78
C SER A 243 18.71 10.96 11.33
N ASP A 244 18.23 11.86 10.45
CA ASP A 244 16.84 11.84 9.96
C ASP A 244 16.43 10.49 9.38
N ILE A 245 17.34 9.78 8.73
CA ILE A 245 17.06 8.49 8.12
C ILE A 245 16.80 7.41 9.17
N ILE A 246 17.57 7.40 10.27
CA ILE A 246 17.37 6.45 11.36
C ILE A 246 16.09 6.81 12.13
N GLN A 247 15.83 8.09 12.37
CA GLN A 247 14.59 8.54 13.00
C GLN A 247 13.35 8.19 12.16
N SER A 248 13.43 8.38 10.83
CA SER A 248 12.38 7.96 9.91
C SER A 248 12.13 6.44 9.98
N TYR A 249 13.19 5.64 10.08
CA TYR A 249 13.05 4.18 10.24
C TYR A 249 12.31 3.80 11.53
N ILE A 250 12.63 4.46 12.65
CA ILE A 250 11.95 4.23 13.93
C ILE A 250 10.46 4.58 13.82
N GLN A 251 10.13 5.70 13.17
CA GLN A 251 8.74 6.10 12.94
C GLN A 251 8.01 5.11 12.03
N ASP A 252 8.62 4.67 10.94
CA ASP A 252 8.08 3.65 10.03
C ASP A 252 7.79 2.34 10.79
N LYS A 253 8.73 1.91 11.64
CA LYS A 253 8.59 0.69 12.47
C LYS A 253 7.41 0.82 13.44
N ALA A 254 7.33 1.93 14.16
CA ALA A 254 6.23 2.20 15.09
C ALA A 254 4.86 2.32 14.39
N ALA A 255 4.83 2.84 13.16
CA ALA A 255 3.62 2.90 12.35
C ALA A 255 3.18 1.49 11.88
N ASN A 256 4.14 0.66 11.47
CA ASN A 256 3.86 -0.73 11.05
C ASN A 256 3.35 -1.59 12.21
N GLU A 257 3.85 -1.40 13.43
CA GLU A 257 3.37 -2.12 14.63
C GLU A 257 1.91 -1.79 14.96
N LYS A 258 1.44 -0.59 14.59
CA LYS A 258 0.04 -0.16 14.79
C LYS A 258 -0.89 -0.53 13.64
N ALA A 259 -0.35 -0.92 12.50
CA ALA A 259 -1.12 -1.31 11.33
C ALA A 259 -1.64 -2.75 11.46
N ASP A 260 -2.87 -2.99 10.99
CA ASP A 260 -3.39 -4.35 10.84
C ASP A 260 -2.72 -5.06 9.63
N ILE A 261 -3.07 -6.35 9.43
CA ILE A 261 -2.54 -7.17 8.33
C ILE A 261 -2.80 -6.60 6.93
N PHE A 262 -3.74 -5.68 6.78
CA PHE A 262 -4.07 -4.99 5.53
C PHE A 262 -3.43 -3.60 5.44
N GLY A 263 -2.64 -3.19 6.44
CA GLY A 263 -1.99 -1.89 6.50
C GLY A 263 -2.88 -0.75 6.99
N PHE A 264 -4.07 -1.04 7.54
CA PHE A 264 -4.93 -0.02 8.13
C PHE A 264 -4.55 0.23 9.58
N THR A 265 -4.35 1.49 9.92
CA THR A 265 -4.17 1.91 11.32
C THR A 265 -5.53 2.15 11.95
N GLU A 266 -5.75 1.58 13.12
CA GLU A 266 -6.92 1.92 13.94
C GLU A 266 -6.76 3.35 14.45
N LYS A 267 -7.72 4.22 14.10
CA LYS A 267 -7.78 5.58 14.64
C LYS A 267 -8.67 5.57 15.88
N PRO A 268 -8.11 5.73 17.08
CA PRO A 268 -8.93 5.91 18.26
C PRO A 268 -9.78 7.18 18.10
N ARG A 269 -11.06 7.09 18.43
CA ARG A 269 -11.91 8.28 18.47
C ARG A 269 -11.49 9.15 19.64
N ILE A 270 -11.12 10.37 19.35
CA ILE A 270 -10.64 11.34 20.34
C ILE A 270 -11.83 11.99 21.09
N TYR A 271 -13.00 12.04 20.43
CA TYR A 271 -14.18 12.71 20.97
C TYR A 271 -15.37 11.77 21.06
N ASN A 272 -16.03 11.80 22.20
CA ASN A 272 -17.26 11.02 22.44
C ASN A 272 -18.53 11.74 21.93
N MET A 273 -18.41 12.99 21.49
CA MET A 273 -19.52 13.79 21.00
C MET A 273 -19.31 14.23 19.57
N SER A 274 -20.36 14.24 18.77
CA SER A 274 -20.33 14.80 17.42
C SER A 274 -21.65 15.50 17.08
N VAL A 275 -21.54 16.55 16.27
CA VAL A 275 -22.69 17.27 15.72
C VAL A 275 -22.66 17.06 14.22
N THR A 276 -23.80 16.72 13.64
CA THR A 276 -23.97 16.51 12.20
C THR A 276 -25.05 17.45 11.69
N ALA A 277 -24.74 18.23 10.66
CA ALA A 277 -25.73 19.00 9.91
C ALA A 277 -25.99 18.28 8.58
N GLU A 278 -27.24 18.03 8.27
CA GLU A 278 -27.67 17.34 7.05
C GLU A 278 -28.66 18.21 6.30
N GLY A 279 -28.54 18.27 4.97
CA GLY A 279 -29.49 18.90 4.06
C GLY A 279 -30.02 17.89 3.07
N GLY A 280 -31.27 18.01 2.70
CA GLY A 280 -31.93 17.08 1.79
C GLY A 280 -33.07 17.72 1.02
N ILE A 281 -33.82 16.87 0.32
CA ILE A 281 -35.03 17.27 -0.40
C ILE A 281 -36.18 16.38 0.08
N SER A 282 -37.24 17.00 0.54
CA SER A 282 -38.52 16.35 0.88
C SER A 282 -39.49 16.46 -0.28
N LYS A 283 -40.29 15.42 -0.51
CA LYS A 283 -41.33 15.38 -1.52
C LYS A 283 -42.60 14.79 -0.91
N TYR A 284 -43.72 15.50 -1.07
CA TYR A 284 -45.01 14.93 -0.68
C TYR A 284 -45.45 13.83 -1.64
N MET A 285 -45.83 12.70 -1.05
CA MET A 285 -46.42 11.53 -1.76
C MET A 285 -47.64 11.09 -0.95
N GLY A 286 -48.83 11.49 -1.38
CA GLY A 286 -50.10 11.18 -0.72
C GLY A 286 -51.29 11.53 -1.62
N ASP A 287 -52.46 11.78 -1.04
CA ASP A 287 -53.73 11.94 -1.74
C ASP A 287 -53.79 13.13 -2.71
N TYR A 288 -52.97 14.16 -2.50
CA TYR A 288 -52.86 15.28 -3.42
C TYR A 288 -51.86 15.04 -4.54
N SER A 289 -52.30 15.19 -5.78
CA SER A 289 -51.40 15.09 -6.94
C SER A 289 -50.45 16.28 -7.05
N GLY A 290 -49.29 16.07 -7.69
CA GLY A 290 -48.33 17.13 -7.97
C GLY A 290 -47.46 17.55 -6.78
N GLY A 291 -46.97 16.58 -6.00
CA GLY A 291 -46.01 16.84 -4.92
C GLY A 291 -44.74 17.56 -5.41
N LEU A 292 -44.40 18.65 -4.75
CA LEU A 292 -43.24 19.51 -5.05
C LEU A 292 -42.03 19.09 -4.21
N ASN A 293 -40.85 19.23 -4.78
CA ASN A 293 -39.61 19.07 -4.06
C ASN A 293 -39.32 20.32 -3.23
N LYS A 294 -39.13 20.16 -1.93
CA LYS A 294 -38.82 21.26 -1.01
C LYS A 294 -37.57 20.91 -0.20
N PRO A 295 -36.76 21.90 0.23
CA PRO A 295 -35.57 21.63 1.03
C PRO A 295 -35.93 21.04 2.40
N ASP A 296 -35.01 20.23 2.91
CA ASP A 296 -35.02 19.64 4.24
C ASP A 296 -33.67 19.90 4.90
N MET A 297 -33.69 20.31 6.16
CA MET A 297 -32.49 20.53 6.97
C MET A 297 -32.66 19.95 8.36
N ASN A 298 -31.58 19.34 8.86
CA ASN A 298 -31.57 18.87 10.24
C ASN A 298 -30.20 18.99 10.91
N LEU A 299 -30.25 19.04 12.24
CA LEU A 299 -29.08 18.94 13.11
C LEU A 299 -29.25 17.73 14.02
N GLN A 300 -28.17 16.98 14.15
CA GLN A 300 -28.10 15.78 14.98
C GLN A 300 -26.91 15.85 15.93
N PHE A 301 -27.20 15.61 17.19
CA PHE A 301 -26.21 15.43 18.25
C PHE A 301 -26.04 13.94 18.54
N ASN A 302 -24.82 13.47 18.53
CA ASN A 302 -24.50 12.09 18.83
C ASN A 302 -23.56 12.02 20.03
N TYR A 303 -23.76 10.99 20.86
CA TYR A 303 -22.85 10.64 21.93
C TYR A 303 -22.37 9.21 21.78
N ASP A 304 -21.05 8.99 21.65
CA ASP A 304 -20.48 7.67 21.48
C ASP A 304 -20.28 6.98 22.84
N LEU A 305 -21.01 5.87 23.06
CA LEU A 305 -20.89 5.09 24.30
C LEU A 305 -19.65 4.18 24.29
N ASN A 306 -19.45 3.44 23.18
CA ASN A 306 -18.38 2.43 23.08
C ASN A 306 -17.85 2.24 21.64
N GLY A 307 -17.91 3.27 20.83
CA GLY A 307 -17.54 3.20 19.42
C GLY A 307 -18.59 2.56 18.51
N HIS A 308 -19.22 1.44 18.92
CA HIS A 308 -20.26 0.77 18.15
C HIS A 308 -21.63 1.42 18.32
N PHE A 309 -22.00 1.80 19.53
CA PHE A 309 -23.30 2.36 19.85
C PHE A 309 -23.23 3.86 20.15
N SER A 310 -24.08 4.63 19.47
CA SER A 310 -24.19 6.07 19.66
C SER A 310 -25.65 6.48 19.70
N PRO A 311 -26.21 6.79 20.88
CA PRO A 311 -27.48 7.48 20.97
C PRO A 311 -27.38 8.84 20.28
N TYR A 312 -28.49 9.27 19.71
CA TYR A 312 -28.58 10.57 19.07
C TYR A 312 -29.91 11.27 19.36
N VAL A 313 -29.83 12.58 19.33
CA VAL A 313 -30.97 13.47 19.26
C VAL A 313 -30.89 14.22 17.95
N ARG A 314 -31.94 14.19 17.15
CA ARG A 314 -32.04 14.89 15.87
C ARG A 314 -33.25 15.77 15.87
N PHE A 315 -33.10 17.01 15.49
CA PHE A 315 -34.18 17.92 15.19
C PHE A 315 -33.98 18.53 13.80
N GLY A 316 -35.09 18.72 13.12
CA GLY A 316 -35.07 19.23 11.77
C GLY A 316 -36.40 19.84 11.35
N SER A 317 -36.37 20.42 10.18
CA SER A 317 -37.54 21.04 9.55
C SER A 317 -37.57 20.69 8.07
N TYR A 318 -38.75 20.35 7.58
CA TYR A 318 -38.99 20.15 6.17
C TYR A 318 -40.38 20.72 5.78
N THR A 319 -40.57 20.99 4.49
CA THR A 319 -41.84 21.47 3.96
C THR A 319 -42.44 20.40 3.04
N LEU A 320 -43.72 20.07 3.31
CA LEU A 320 -44.52 19.25 2.41
C LEU A 320 -45.39 20.15 1.56
N ALA A 321 -45.23 20.07 0.23
CA ALA A 321 -46.01 20.91 -0.69
C ALA A 321 -46.53 20.08 -1.86
N ALA A 322 -47.78 20.38 -2.24
CA ALA A 322 -48.41 19.88 -3.48
C ALA A 322 -49.10 21.05 -4.19
N LYS A 323 -49.11 21.02 -5.53
CA LYS A 323 -49.64 22.11 -6.34
C LYS A 323 -51.05 22.53 -5.87
N GLN A 324 -51.21 23.79 -5.46
CA GLN A 324 -52.48 24.45 -5.05
C GLN A 324 -53.24 23.86 -3.85
N HIS A 325 -52.79 22.75 -3.25
CA HIS A 325 -53.59 22.03 -2.24
C HIS A 325 -52.90 21.90 -0.89
N LEU A 326 -51.54 21.90 -0.84
CA LEU A 326 -50.81 21.68 0.38
C LEU A 326 -49.54 22.53 0.41
N ASN A 327 -49.34 23.28 1.47
CA ASN A 327 -48.05 23.88 1.82
C ASN A 327 -47.95 23.89 3.34
N MET A 328 -47.22 22.95 3.88
CA MET A 328 -47.15 22.69 5.31
C MET A 328 -45.71 22.49 5.77
N GLY A 329 -45.25 23.33 6.67
CA GLY A 329 -44.03 23.14 7.40
C GLY A 329 -44.19 22.06 8.48
N VAL A 330 -43.17 21.25 8.66
CA VAL A 330 -43.10 20.21 9.69
C VAL A 330 -41.77 20.30 10.40
N ASN A 331 -41.83 20.53 11.70
CA ASN A 331 -40.69 20.39 12.58
C ASN A 331 -40.73 19.01 13.24
N TYR A 332 -39.58 18.37 13.41
CA TYR A 332 -39.51 17.07 14.04
C TYR A 332 -38.37 16.96 15.06
N LEU A 333 -38.60 16.13 16.07
CA LEU A 333 -37.62 15.72 17.04
C LEU A 333 -37.56 14.20 17.07
N ASN A 334 -36.40 13.64 16.78
CA ASN A 334 -36.14 12.20 16.79
C ASN A 334 -35.07 11.85 17.81
N LEU A 335 -35.32 10.78 18.56
CA LEU A 335 -34.36 10.11 19.45
C LEU A 335 -34.09 8.73 18.90
N GLY A 336 -32.86 8.30 18.96
CA GLY A 336 -32.50 6.99 18.43
C GLY A 336 -31.09 6.53 18.78
N MET A 337 -30.72 5.43 18.15
CA MET A 337 -29.44 4.76 18.32
C MET A 337 -28.82 4.51 16.95
N THR A 338 -27.56 4.84 16.81
CA THR A 338 -26.72 4.45 15.67
C THR A 338 -25.85 3.28 16.08
N TYR A 339 -25.87 2.20 15.30
CA TYR A 339 -24.94 1.10 15.43
C TYR A 339 -23.93 1.13 14.28
N ARG A 340 -22.63 1.14 14.60
CA ARG A 340 -21.52 1.12 13.64
C ARG A 340 -20.86 -0.25 13.63
N PHE A 341 -20.70 -0.84 12.44
CA PHE A 341 -20.10 -2.17 12.29
C PHE A 341 -18.59 -2.15 12.49
N LEU A 342 -17.90 -1.10 12.00
CA LEU A 342 -16.43 -0.99 11.99
C LEU A 342 -15.98 0.37 12.53
N PRO A 343 -16.14 0.66 13.83
CA PRO A 343 -16.01 2.03 14.37
C PRO A 343 -14.61 2.62 14.28
N GLN A 344 -13.58 1.78 14.17
CA GLN A 344 -12.16 2.21 14.12
C GLN A 344 -11.60 2.24 12.68
N LYS A 345 -12.40 1.84 11.67
CA LYS A 345 -11.98 1.85 10.27
C LYS A 345 -12.34 3.17 9.58
N ILE A 346 -11.62 3.49 8.50
CA ILE A 346 -11.87 4.69 7.69
C ILE A 346 -13.29 4.69 7.12
N TYR A 347 -13.77 3.52 6.66
CA TYR A 347 -15.14 3.31 6.21
C TYR A 347 -15.91 2.55 7.27
N THR A 348 -16.95 3.17 7.79
CA THR A 348 -17.78 2.62 8.86
C THR A 348 -19.24 2.50 8.39
N PRO A 349 -19.66 1.34 7.88
CA PRO A 349 -21.09 1.10 7.65
C PRO A 349 -21.86 1.23 8.97
N PHE A 350 -23.04 1.80 8.90
CA PHE A 350 -23.88 1.97 10.10
C PHE A 350 -25.35 1.73 9.79
N VAL A 351 -26.08 1.37 10.84
CA VAL A 351 -27.54 1.31 10.86
C VAL A 351 -28.02 2.28 11.92
N ARG A 352 -29.11 2.98 11.62
CA ARG A 352 -29.71 3.95 12.53
C ARG A 352 -31.18 3.63 12.73
N LEU A 353 -31.59 3.53 13.98
CA LEU A 353 -32.98 3.32 14.38
C LEU A 353 -33.39 4.42 15.35
N GLY A 354 -34.59 4.93 15.21
CA GLY A 354 -35.11 5.98 16.10
C GLY A 354 -36.58 6.15 15.96
N ALA A 355 -37.16 6.81 16.95
CA ALA A 355 -38.53 7.24 16.98
C ALA A 355 -38.59 8.72 17.31
N GLY A 356 -39.65 9.40 16.87
CA GLY A 356 -39.77 10.82 17.12
C GLY A 356 -41.19 11.33 16.95
N ALA A 357 -41.35 12.60 17.25
CA ALA A 357 -42.59 13.34 17.10
C ALA A 357 -42.41 14.43 16.05
N THR A 358 -43.52 14.74 15.35
CA THR A 358 -43.60 15.82 14.38
C THR A 358 -44.64 16.85 14.83
N ILE A 359 -44.34 18.11 14.61
CA ILE A 359 -45.23 19.22 14.93
C ILE A 359 -45.40 20.06 13.66
N ARG A 360 -46.61 20.34 13.31
CA ARG A 360 -46.95 21.25 12.20
C ARG A 360 -46.43 22.65 12.50
N SER A 361 -45.76 23.27 11.56
CA SER A 361 -45.29 24.65 11.63
C SER A 361 -45.69 25.41 10.37
N GLN A 362 -45.38 26.70 10.34
CA GLN A 362 -45.43 27.43 9.07
C GLN A 362 -44.30 26.92 8.14
N PRO A 363 -44.41 27.08 6.80
CA PRO A 363 -43.43 26.60 5.84
C PRO A 363 -42.13 27.43 5.87
N GLU A 364 -41.53 27.54 7.04
CA GLU A 364 -40.26 28.20 7.29
C GLU A 364 -39.22 27.15 7.70
N LEU A 365 -37.98 27.23 7.16
CA LEU A 365 -36.89 26.38 7.57
C LEU A 365 -36.00 27.19 8.53
N PHE A 366 -36.01 26.83 9.83
CA PHE A 366 -35.26 27.51 10.90
C PHE A 366 -35.45 29.06 10.92
N GLY A 367 -36.65 29.55 10.59
CA GLY A 367 -36.95 30.98 10.58
C GLY A 367 -36.51 31.72 9.30
N PHE A 368 -36.08 31.02 8.28
CA PHE A 368 -35.79 31.58 6.96
C PHE A 368 -37.01 31.41 6.04
N GLU A 369 -37.63 32.55 5.64
CA GLU A 369 -38.62 32.56 4.55
C GLU A 369 -37.89 32.31 3.22
N PHE A 370 -38.21 31.20 2.53
CA PHE A 370 -37.76 31.03 1.16
C PHE A 370 -38.68 31.83 0.22
N PRO A 371 -38.12 32.76 -0.59
CA PRO A 371 -38.95 33.53 -1.53
C PRO A 371 -39.66 32.59 -2.50
N ASP A 372 -40.95 32.85 -2.73
CA ASP A 372 -41.83 32.08 -3.63
C ASP A 372 -41.40 32.03 -5.10
N LYS A 373 -40.28 32.67 -5.45
CA LYS A 373 -39.75 32.75 -6.84
C LYS A 373 -39.28 31.45 -7.46
N PHE A 374 -39.18 30.34 -6.71
CA PHE A 374 -38.88 29.02 -7.27
C PHE A 374 -40.11 28.21 -7.69
N SER A 375 -41.31 28.79 -7.62
CA SER A 375 -42.54 28.10 -8.01
C SER A 375 -43.01 28.34 -9.47
N HIS A 376 -42.27 29.13 -10.25
CA HIS A 376 -42.59 29.40 -11.64
C HIS A 376 -41.42 29.15 -12.56
N THR A 377 -41.26 27.90 -12.95
CA THR A 377 -40.81 27.55 -14.31
C THR A 377 -41.46 26.23 -14.69
N THR A 378 -42.33 26.36 -15.65
CA THR A 378 -43.06 25.31 -16.39
C THR A 378 -42.17 24.20 -16.88
#